data_005b2e881dd554140de5f5f72628692b
#
_entry.id   005b2e881dd554140de5f5f72628692b
#
_cell.length_a   1.000
_cell.length_b   1.000
_cell.length_c   1.000
_cell.angle_alpha   90.00
_cell.angle_beta   90.00
_cell.angle_gamma   90.00
#
_symmetry.space_group_name_H-M   'P 1'
#
loop_
_entity.id
_entity.type
_entity.pdbx_description
1 polymer ?
#
loop_
_entity_poly.entity_id
_entity_poly.type
_entity_poly.pdbx_seq_one_letter_code
_entity_poly.pdbx_strand_id
1 'polypeptide(L)'
;GYLSEAERAEAVQLSMTLKDVQLQLRRGERDLPAIEAAAMNHLRSRGWQPDYVSVRRRTDLLPPTAEQLAAGDPLVVLAAARLGTTRLIDNAVWRE
;
A
#
# COMPACT_ATOMS: atom_id res chain seq x y z
N GLY A 1 -17.65 -2.18 13.00
CA GLY A 1 -18.36 -3.45 12.79
C GLY A 1 -17.41 -4.63 12.67
N TYR A 2 -17.96 -5.79 12.84
CA TYR A 2 -17.19 -7.02 12.70
C TYR A 2 -17.09 -7.43 11.25
N LEU A 3 -15.91 -7.86 10.84
CA LEU A 3 -15.71 -8.45 9.53
C LEU A 3 -16.30 -9.85 9.49
N SER A 4 -16.94 -10.20 8.39
CA SER A 4 -17.33 -11.57 8.13
C SER A 4 -16.07 -12.44 7.93
N GLU A 5 -16.26 -13.76 7.94
CA GLU A 5 -15.13 -14.68 7.71
C GLU A 5 -14.50 -14.45 6.33
N ALA A 6 -15.34 -14.27 5.31
CA ALA A 6 -14.86 -13.96 3.96
C ALA A 6 -14.12 -12.61 3.93
N GLU A 7 -14.62 -11.61 4.65
CA GLU A 7 -13.95 -10.29 4.73
C GLU A 7 -12.63 -10.36 5.49
N ARG A 8 -12.52 -11.21 6.50
CA ARG A 8 -11.24 -11.44 7.21
C ARG A 8 -10.19 -12.06 6.29
N ALA A 9 -10.60 -13.05 5.51
CA ALA A 9 -9.71 -13.68 4.55
C ALA A 9 -9.24 -12.65 3.51
N GLU A 10 -10.13 -11.76 3.08
CA GLU A 10 -9.80 -10.72 2.11
C GLU A 10 -8.94 -9.61 2.74
N ALA A 11 -9.12 -9.30 4.02
CA ALA A 11 -8.30 -8.30 4.73
C ALA A 11 -6.82 -8.66 4.71
N VAL A 12 -6.49 -9.96 4.74
CA VAL A 12 -5.11 -10.43 4.59
C VAL A 12 -4.54 -10.02 3.23
N GLN A 13 -5.36 -9.97 2.19
CA GLN A 13 -4.95 -9.56 0.86
C GLN A 13 -4.54 -8.09 0.81
N LEU A 14 -5.18 -7.22 1.61
CA LEU A 14 -4.73 -5.84 1.72
C LEU A 14 -3.29 -5.78 2.26
N SER A 15 -3.02 -6.47 3.35
CA SER A 15 -1.68 -6.54 3.92
C SER A 15 -0.66 -7.11 2.93
N MET A 16 -1.03 -8.16 2.21
CA MET A 16 -0.15 -8.77 1.21
C MET A 16 0.13 -7.82 0.04
N THR A 17 -0.86 -7.03 -0.36
CA THR A 17 -0.69 -6.02 -1.40
C THR A 17 0.35 -4.97 -0.98
N LEU A 18 0.31 -4.52 0.26
CA LEU A 18 1.29 -3.56 0.78
C LEU A 18 2.68 -4.17 0.86
N LYS A 19 2.79 -5.44 1.26
CA LYS A 19 4.07 -6.16 1.27
C LYS A 19 4.64 -6.32 -0.13
N ASP A 20 3.80 -6.53 -1.12
CA ASP A 20 4.22 -6.61 -2.51
C ASP A 20 4.79 -5.27 -3.00
N VAL A 21 4.17 -4.15 -2.62
CA VAL A 21 4.72 -2.82 -2.91
C VAL A 21 6.10 -2.68 -2.29
N GLN A 22 6.28 -3.09 -1.04
CA GLN A 22 7.59 -3.07 -0.39
C GLN A 22 8.61 -3.92 -1.15
N LEU A 23 8.20 -5.09 -1.62
CA LEU A 23 9.07 -6.00 -2.36
C LEU A 23 9.53 -5.37 -3.67
N GLN A 24 8.63 -4.70 -4.39
CA GLN A 24 8.99 -3.98 -5.61
C GLN A 24 10.01 -2.87 -5.33
N LEU A 25 9.82 -2.12 -4.26
CA LEU A 25 10.78 -1.10 -3.84
C LEU A 25 12.16 -1.70 -3.53
N ARG A 26 12.19 -2.85 -2.87
CA ARG A 26 13.44 -3.56 -2.57
C ARG A 26 14.16 -4.05 -3.83
N ARG A 27 13.40 -4.39 -4.86
CA ARG A 27 13.95 -4.82 -6.15
C ARG A 27 14.49 -3.67 -6.98
N GLY A 28 14.33 -2.45 -6.52
CA GLY A 28 14.84 -1.27 -7.20
C GLY A 28 13.83 -0.51 -8.03
N GLU A 29 12.55 -0.92 -8.03
CA GLU A 29 11.50 -0.18 -8.71
C GLU A 29 11.32 1.19 -8.06
N ARG A 30 11.21 2.25 -8.88
CA ARG A 30 11.12 3.62 -8.39
C ARG A 30 9.99 4.42 -9.04
N ASP A 31 9.25 3.84 -9.96
CA ASP A 31 8.07 4.47 -10.56
C ASP A 31 6.89 4.35 -9.58
N LEU A 32 6.85 5.23 -8.59
CA LEU A 32 5.84 5.18 -7.54
C LEU A 32 4.41 5.29 -8.08
N PRO A 33 4.10 6.20 -9.02
CA PRO A 33 2.76 6.24 -9.58
C PRO A 33 2.33 4.91 -10.21
N ALA A 34 3.23 4.23 -10.91
CA ALA A 34 2.94 2.92 -11.51
C ALA A 34 2.74 1.84 -10.46
N ILE A 35 3.58 1.83 -9.42
CA ILE A 35 3.47 0.87 -8.32
C ILE A 35 2.15 1.05 -7.57
N GLU A 36 1.81 2.30 -7.25
CA GLU A 36 0.58 2.64 -6.53
C GLU A 36 -0.66 2.29 -7.36
N ALA A 37 -0.64 2.61 -8.64
CA ALA A 37 -1.76 2.31 -9.55
C ALA A 37 -1.97 0.79 -9.69
N ALA A 38 -0.89 0.03 -9.82
CA ALA A 38 -0.97 -1.43 -9.93
C ALA A 38 -1.56 -2.04 -8.66
N ALA A 39 -1.18 -1.55 -7.49
CA ALA A 39 -1.72 -2.01 -6.22
C ALA A 39 -3.22 -1.71 -6.11
N MET A 40 -3.64 -0.51 -6.49
CA MET A 40 -5.06 -0.13 -6.49
C MET A 40 -5.87 -0.99 -7.47
N ASN A 41 -5.34 -1.22 -8.66
CA ASN A 41 -6.00 -2.08 -9.65
C ASN A 41 -6.13 -3.52 -9.17
N HIS A 42 -5.11 -4.02 -8.49
CA HIS A 42 -5.15 -5.36 -7.91
C HIS A 42 -6.29 -5.48 -6.87
N LEU A 43 -6.40 -4.49 -5.98
CA LEU A 43 -7.48 -4.47 -4.99
C LEU A 43 -8.85 -4.39 -5.65
N ARG A 44 -9.00 -3.54 -6.68
CA ARG A 44 -10.26 -3.46 -7.44
C ARG A 44 -10.63 -4.80 -8.06
N SER A 45 -9.66 -5.52 -8.60
CA SER A 45 -9.90 -6.84 -9.23
C SER A 45 -10.40 -7.86 -8.22
N ARG A 46 -10.16 -7.64 -6.92
CA ARG A 46 -10.63 -8.51 -5.84
C ARG A 46 -11.91 -8.00 -5.17
N GLY A 47 -12.53 -6.97 -5.73
CA GLY A 47 -13.78 -6.44 -5.22
C GLY A 47 -13.65 -5.31 -4.20
N TRP A 48 -12.43 -4.83 -3.96
CA TRP A 48 -12.20 -3.68 -3.09
C TRP A 48 -12.50 -2.37 -3.81
N GLN A 49 -12.81 -1.33 -3.01
CA GLN A 49 -12.89 0.05 -3.46
C GLN A 49 -11.76 0.82 -2.78
N PRO A 50 -10.56 0.86 -3.36
CA PRO A 50 -9.44 1.54 -2.73
C PRO A 50 -9.58 3.07 -2.84
N ASP A 51 -9.36 3.74 -1.71
CA ASP A 51 -9.29 5.21 -1.70
C ASP A 51 -7.89 5.65 -2.13
N TYR A 52 -6.87 4.99 -1.59
CA TYR A 52 -5.47 5.24 -1.96
C TYR A 52 -4.58 4.06 -1.57
N VAL A 53 -3.48 3.93 -2.28
CA VAL A 53 -2.28 3.22 -1.86
C VAL A 53 -1.14 4.18 -2.17
N SER A 54 -0.39 4.59 -1.15
CA SER A 54 0.60 5.66 -1.29
C SER A 54 1.91 5.28 -0.63
N VAL A 55 3.03 5.53 -1.33
CA VAL A 55 4.37 5.42 -0.78
C VAL A 55 4.77 6.81 -0.29
N ARG A 56 5.12 6.91 0.97
CA ARG A 56 5.41 8.20 1.63
C ARG A 56 6.69 8.10 2.45
N ARG A 57 7.28 9.27 2.77
CA ARG A 57 8.37 9.35 3.72
C ARG A 57 7.85 9.06 5.13
N ARG A 58 8.60 8.31 5.90
CA ARG A 58 8.20 8.02 7.29
C ARG A 58 8.28 9.26 8.18
N THR A 59 9.15 10.21 7.85
CA THR A 59 9.41 11.38 8.70
C THR A 59 8.25 12.37 8.70
N ASP A 60 7.62 12.60 7.55
CA ASP A 60 6.61 13.65 7.40
C ASP A 60 5.39 13.22 6.59
N LEU A 61 5.36 11.98 6.11
CA LEU A 61 4.29 11.41 5.30
C LEU A 61 4.08 12.15 3.96
N LEU A 62 5.08 12.89 3.52
CA LEU A 62 5.06 13.53 2.21
C LEU A 62 5.57 12.58 1.13
N PRO A 63 5.17 12.79 -0.14
CA PRO A 63 5.73 12.00 -1.22
C PRO A 63 7.24 12.19 -1.31
N PRO A 64 8.03 11.10 -1.45
CA PRO A 64 9.47 11.25 -1.59
C PRO A 64 9.81 11.83 -2.96
N THR A 65 10.85 12.67 -2.99
CA THR A 65 11.44 13.13 -4.25
C THR A 65 12.36 12.04 -4.82
N ALA A 66 12.74 12.18 -6.10
CA ALA A 66 13.69 11.26 -6.72
C ALA A 66 15.02 11.21 -5.96
N GLU A 67 15.48 12.35 -5.46
CA GLU A 67 16.71 12.42 -4.66
C GLU A 67 16.59 11.68 -3.35
N GLN A 68 15.44 11.82 -2.68
CA GLN A 68 15.18 11.13 -1.42
C GLN A 68 15.08 9.61 -1.62
N LEU A 69 14.46 9.17 -2.72
CA LEU A 69 14.44 7.75 -3.08
C LEU A 69 15.85 7.21 -3.32
N ALA A 70 16.67 7.96 -4.07
CA ALA A 70 18.04 7.57 -4.35
C ALA A 70 18.89 7.55 -3.08
N ALA A 71 18.61 8.43 -2.12
CA ALA A 71 19.33 8.49 -0.85
C ALA A 71 18.93 7.37 0.11
N GLY A 72 17.87 6.63 -0.18
CA GLY A 72 17.41 5.55 0.68
C GLY A 72 16.66 6.02 1.92
N ASP A 73 15.99 7.17 1.86
CA ASP A 73 15.19 7.68 2.97
C ASP A 73 14.15 6.64 3.41
N PRO A 74 13.87 6.52 4.72
CA PRO A 74 12.88 5.57 5.20
C PRO A 74 11.49 5.86 4.65
N LEU A 75 10.82 4.79 4.18
CA LEU A 75 9.52 4.89 3.53
C LEU A 75 8.46 4.12 4.32
N VAL A 76 7.21 4.47 4.09
CA VAL A 76 6.04 3.74 4.57
C VAL A 76 5.04 3.64 3.43
N VAL A 77 4.37 2.50 3.31
CA VAL A 77 3.26 2.31 2.38
C VAL A 77 1.97 2.45 3.18
N LEU A 78 1.11 3.36 2.76
CA LEU A 78 -0.17 3.63 3.40
C LEU A 78 -1.30 3.24 2.45
N ALA A 79 -2.36 2.66 2.98
CA ALA A 79 -3.53 2.32 2.19
C ALA A 79 -4.81 2.51 2.98
N ALA A 80 -5.87 2.89 2.28
CA ALA A 80 -7.23 2.86 2.77
C ALA A 80 -8.11 2.31 1.66
N ALA A 81 -8.95 1.35 2.01
CA ALA A 81 -9.83 0.69 1.04
C ALA A 81 -11.09 0.20 1.71
N ARG A 82 -12.18 0.15 0.95
CA ARG A 82 -13.45 -0.40 1.41
C ARG A 82 -13.65 -1.80 0.88
N LEU A 83 -14.13 -2.65 1.76
CA LEU A 83 -14.59 -3.98 1.41
C LEU A 83 -16.05 -4.11 1.90
N GLY A 84 -17.01 -4.13 0.98
CA GLY A 84 -18.42 -4.03 1.33
C GLY A 84 -18.71 -2.67 1.99
N THR A 85 -19.23 -2.69 3.23
CA THR A 85 -19.52 -1.49 4.00
C THR A 85 -18.41 -1.12 4.99
N THR A 86 -17.33 -1.90 5.03
CA THR A 86 -16.24 -1.71 5.99
C THR A 86 -15.06 -1.03 5.33
N ARG A 87 -14.59 0.07 5.92
CA ARG A 87 -13.37 0.74 5.49
C ARG A 87 -12.20 0.26 6.34
N LEU A 88 -11.15 -0.20 5.69
CA LEU A 88 -9.92 -0.66 6.33
C LEU A 88 -8.77 0.28 6.00
N ILE A 89 -7.93 0.52 7.00
CA ILE A 89 -6.70 1.30 6.86
C ILE A 89 -5.55 0.38 7.28
N ASP A 90 -4.49 0.39 6.50
CA ASP A 90 -3.31 -0.42 6.80
C ASP A 90 -2.04 0.35 6.43
N ASN A 91 -0.93 -0.11 6.97
CA ASN A 91 0.37 0.43 6.63
C ASN A 91 1.43 -0.67 6.67
N ALA A 92 2.49 -0.46 5.90
CA ALA A 92 3.64 -1.34 5.91
C ALA A 92 4.90 -0.47 5.94
N VAL A 93 5.66 -0.58 7.03
CA VAL A 93 6.88 0.18 7.21
C VAL A 93 8.00 -0.44 6.39
N TRP A 94 8.69 0.38 5.60
CA TRP A 94 9.87 -0.06 4.88
C TRP A 94 11.01 -0.30 5.86
N ARG A 95 11.52 -1.52 5.86
CA ARG A 95 12.71 -1.89 6.65
C ARG A 95 13.72 -2.54 5.73
N GLU A 96 14.95 -2.11 5.86
CA GLU A 96 16.07 -2.77 5.19
C GLU A 96 16.45 -4.06 5.91
#